data_fc235e185255017a6513afd662fdeb3b
#
_entry.id   fc235e185255017a6513afd662fdeb3b
#
_cell.length_a   1.000
_cell.length_b   1.000
_cell.length_c   1.000
_cell.angle_alpha   90.00
_cell.angle_beta   90.00
_cell.angle_gamma   90.00
#
_symmetry.space_group_name_H-M   'P 1'
#
loop_
_entity.id
_entity.type
_entity.pdbx_description
1 polymer ?
#
loop_
_entity_poly.entity_id
_entity_poly.type
_entity_poly.pdbx_seq_one_letter_code
_entity_poly.pdbx_strand_id
1 'polypeptide(L)'
;MLDDRSALGFLLAALGAFVLAVSVFLPWYGVSITASGAASAQQELATVAQQYGNPTFQAGASQLGAEFSSLAGRQVATVSAHEALKDLSPLLLILAGIALLASLLRLAGIGGLLEGGGGQIALVGSAAALCVLFRMLSPPGAQINLVSLSLSWGIWLALLGAAAIVGGGLLSASNQTRRRPAPSYGPQT
;
A
#
# COMPACT_ATOMS: atom_id res chain seq x y z
N MET A 1 26.10 13.56 -19.91
CA MET A 1 25.78 14.21 -18.65
C MET A 1 24.25 14.30 -18.53
N LEU A 2 23.67 13.79 -17.45
CA LEU A 2 22.25 13.97 -17.14
C LEU A 2 22.02 15.44 -16.82
N ASP A 3 20.90 15.96 -17.28
CA ASP A 3 20.45 17.31 -16.91
C ASP A 3 19.99 17.29 -15.46
N ASP A 4 20.29 18.31 -14.67
CA ASP A 4 19.97 18.37 -13.23
C ASP A 4 18.49 18.07 -12.95
N ARG A 5 17.59 18.49 -13.84
CA ARG A 5 16.15 18.22 -13.71
C ARG A 5 15.78 16.76 -13.98
N SER A 6 16.47 16.07 -14.88
CA SER A 6 16.23 14.66 -15.12
C SER A 6 16.79 13.80 -13.99
N ALA A 7 17.93 14.20 -13.43
CA ALA A 7 18.52 13.57 -12.27
C ALA A 7 17.60 13.69 -11.04
N LEU A 8 17.01 14.87 -10.80
CA LEU A 8 16.00 15.08 -9.74
C LEU A 8 14.79 14.19 -9.93
N GLY A 9 14.29 14.01 -11.16
CA GLY A 9 13.17 13.12 -11.45
C GLY A 9 13.48 11.67 -11.10
N PHE A 10 14.66 11.17 -11.45
CA PHE A 10 15.08 9.81 -11.12
C PHE A 10 15.32 9.62 -9.61
N LEU A 11 15.88 10.64 -8.93
CA LEU A 11 16.02 10.62 -7.47
C LEU A 11 14.66 10.57 -6.78
N LEU A 12 13.71 11.37 -7.23
CA LEU A 12 12.35 11.37 -6.69
C LEU A 12 11.67 10.01 -6.90
N ALA A 13 11.83 9.41 -8.08
CA ALA A 13 11.29 8.08 -8.37
C ALA A 13 11.96 6.99 -7.51
N ALA A 14 13.28 7.05 -7.33
CA ALA A 14 13.99 6.10 -6.47
C ALA A 14 13.54 6.22 -4.99
N LEU A 15 13.41 7.45 -4.49
CA LEU A 15 12.90 7.70 -3.14
C LEU A 15 11.47 7.19 -2.98
N GLY A 16 10.61 7.46 -3.94
CA GLY A 16 9.23 6.97 -3.98
C GLY A 16 9.15 5.45 -3.97
N ALA A 17 10.01 4.78 -4.75
CA ALA A 17 10.10 3.33 -4.80
C ALA A 17 10.56 2.73 -3.46
N PHE A 18 11.52 3.36 -2.80
CA PHE A 18 11.96 2.97 -1.46
C PHE A 18 10.85 3.13 -0.43
N VAL A 19 10.15 4.27 -0.43
CA VAL A 19 9.00 4.52 0.47
C VAL A 19 7.90 3.50 0.22
N LEU A 20 7.59 3.18 -1.05
CA LEU A 20 6.60 2.16 -1.40
C LEU A 20 7.01 0.77 -0.86
N ALA A 21 8.27 0.37 -1.03
CA ALA A 21 8.77 -0.91 -0.52
C ALA A 21 8.66 -1.01 1.01
N VAL A 22 9.08 0.04 1.72
CA VAL A 22 8.99 0.08 3.20
C VAL A 22 7.53 0.06 3.65
N SER A 23 6.64 0.77 2.96
CA SER A 23 5.22 0.86 3.31
C SER A 23 4.51 -0.49 3.35
N VAL A 24 4.97 -1.49 2.58
CA VAL A 24 4.40 -2.85 2.55
C VAL A 24 4.52 -3.54 3.93
N PHE A 25 5.54 -3.21 4.70
CA PHE A 25 5.79 -3.77 6.04
C PHE A 25 5.12 -2.96 7.16
N LEU A 26 4.57 -1.79 6.83
CA LEU A 26 3.86 -0.94 7.78
C LEU A 26 2.39 -1.34 7.92
N PRO A 27 1.72 -0.95 9.03
CA PRO A 27 0.32 -1.27 9.22
C PRO A 27 -0.55 -0.55 8.18
N TRP A 28 -1.28 -1.33 7.37
CA TRP A 28 -2.23 -0.84 6.39
C TRP A 28 -3.66 -0.81 6.91
N TYR A 29 -3.97 -1.76 7.80
CA TYR A 29 -5.31 -1.88 8.37
C TYR A 29 -5.24 -1.93 9.89
N GLY A 30 -6.13 -1.20 10.51
CA GLY A 30 -6.45 -1.32 11.93
C GLY A 30 -7.66 -2.23 12.08
N VAL A 31 -7.59 -3.18 13.00
CA VAL A 31 -8.66 -4.14 13.31
C VAL A 31 -9.34 -3.68 14.58
N SER A 32 -10.64 -3.42 14.51
CA SER A 32 -11.47 -3.05 15.67
C SER A 32 -12.63 -4.01 15.82
N ILE A 33 -13.01 -4.33 17.06
CA ILE A 33 -14.19 -5.12 17.34
C ILE A 33 -15.42 -4.24 17.18
N THR A 34 -16.41 -4.68 16.39
CA THR A 34 -17.66 -3.93 16.23
C THR A 34 -18.53 -4.07 17.51
N ALA A 35 -19.39 -3.10 17.76
CA ALA A 35 -20.36 -3.21 18.87
C ALA A 35 -21.28 -4.44 18.73
N SER A 36 -21.68 -4.74 17.48
CA SER A 36 -22.45 -5.96 17.17
C SER A 36 -21.64 -7.23 17.42
N GLY A 37 -20.35 -7.24 17.08
CA GLY A 37 -19.45 -8.37 17.34
C GLY A 37 -19.26 -8.64 18.84
N ALA A 38 -19.05 -7.57 19.61
CA ALA A 38 -18.95 -7.69 21.05
C ALA A 38 -20.27 -8.22 21.69
N ALA A 39 -21.41 -7.72 21.22
CA ALA A 39 -22.71 -8.20 21.69
C ALA A 39 -22.97 -9.67 21.33
N SER A 40 -22.63 -10.10 20.11
CA SER A 40 -22.74 -11.50 19.70
C SER A 40 -21.85 -12.42 20.54
N ALA A 41 -20.59 -12.03 20.75
CA ALA A 41 -19.67 -12.79 21.61
C ALA A 41 -20.18 -12.90 23.03
N GLN A 42 -20.72 -11.82 23.59
CA GLN A 42 -21.32 -11.82 24.92
C GLN A 42 -22.55 -12.76 25.01
N GLN A 43 -23.40 -12.75 23.98
CA GLN A 43 -24.58 -13.61 23.91
C GLN A 43 -24.18 -15.09 23.79
N GLU A 44 -23.20 -15.43 22.98
CA GLU A 44 -22.66 -16.79 22.86
C GLU A 44 -22.07 -17.27 24.19
N LEU A 45 -21.26 -16.44 24.86
CA LEU A 45 -20.68 -16.75 26.16
C LEU A 45 -21.81 -17.00 27.23
N ALA A 46 -22.85 -16.17 27.23
CA ALA A 46 -23.97 -16.33 28.13
C ALA A 46 -24.74 -17.65 27.87
N THR A 47 -24.95 -18.00 26.60
CA THR A 47 -25.63 -19.24 26.20
C THR A 47 -24.85 -20.47 26.65
N VAL A 48 -23.53 -20.48 26.39
CA VAL A 48 -22.64 -21.56 26.82
C VAL A 48 -22.62 -21.66 28.36
N ALA A 49 -22.52 -20.52 29.05
CA ALA A 49 -22.54 -20.49 30.52
C ALA A 49 -23.82 -21.05 31.13
N GLN A 50 -24.98 -20.79 30.52
CA GLN A 50 -26.26 -21.37 30.93
C GLN A 50 -26.31 -22.90 30.72
N GLN A 51 -25.74 -23.36 29.59
CA GLN A 51 -25.73 -24.78 29.25
C GLN A 51 -24.90 -25.62 30.24
N TYR A 52 -23.80 -25.06 30.74
CA TYR A 52 -22.94 -25.75 31.69
C TYR A 52 -23.41 -25.67 33.15
N GLY A 53 -24.36 -24.78 33.48
CA GLY A 53 -25.05 -24.70 34.78
C GLY A 53 -24.16 -24.40 36.00
N ASN A 54 -22.87 -24.14 35.83
CA ASN A 54 -21.90 -23.89 36.89
C ASN A 54 -21.83 -22.38 37.23
N PRO A 55 -22.12 -21.94 38.47
CA PRO A 55 -22.11 -20.53 38.84
C PRO A 55 -20.73 -19.86 38.66
N THR A 56 -19.63 -20.59 38.89
CA THR A 56 -18.28 -20.09 38.70
C THR A 56 -17.99 -19.81 37.22
N PHE A 57 -18.48 -20.69 36.34
CA PHE A 57 -18.36 -20.50 34.90
C PHE A 57 -19.22 -19.34 34.40
N GLN A 58 -20.43 -19.17 34.94
CA GLN A 58 -21.28 -18.03 34.60
C GLN A 58 -20.67 -16.69 35.03
N ALA A 59 -20.05 -16.62 36.22
CA ALA A 59 -19.34 -15.43 36.66
C ALA A 59 -18.14 -15.10 35.73
N GLY A 60 -17.34 -16.10 35.34
CA GLY A 60 -16.26 -15.95 34.40
C GLY A 60 -16.70 -15.50 33.01
N ALA A 61 -17.77 -16.09 32.47
CA ALA A 61 -18.36 -15.73 31.19
C ALA A 61 -18.89 -14.28 31.18
N SER A 62 -19.54 -13.84 32.26
CA SER A 62 -20.01 -12.46 32.37
C SER A 62 -18.88 -11.45 32.46
N GLN A 63 -17.78 -11.78 33.15
CA GLN A 63 -16.59 -10.94 33.23
C GLN A 63 -15.90 -10.81 31.85
N LEU A 64 -15.70 -11.92 31.14
CA LEU A 64 -15.17 -11.92 29.77
C LEU A 64 -16.06 -11.12 28.80
N GLY A 65 -17.38 -11.27 28.91
CA GLY A 65 -18.35 -10.51 28.11
C GLY A 65 -18.23 -9.01 28.35
N ALA A 66 -18.04 -8.58 29.60
CA ALA A 66 -17.81 -7.18 29.94
C ALA A 66 -16.48 -6.66 29.37
N GLU A 67 -15.41 -7.47 29.37
CA GLU A 67 -14.14 -7.12 28.77
C GLU A 67 -14.28 -6.96 27.26
N PHE A 68 -14.92 -7.89 26.55
CA PHE A 68 -15.22 -7.77 25.12
C PHE A 68 -16.01 -6.48 24.80
N SER A 69 -17.01 -6.16 25.63
CA SER A 69 -17.78 -4.93 25.47
C SER A 69 -16.92 -3.67 25.67
N SER A 70 -15.95 -3.69 26.56
CA SER A 70 -15.03 -2.58 26.80
C SER A 70 -14.05 -2.35 25.63
N LEU A 71 -13.80 -3.38 24.83
CA LEU A 71 -12.95 -3.34 23.64
C LEU A 71 -13.73 -2.93 22.37
N ALA A 72 -15.07 -2.86 22.45
CA ALA A 72 -15.89 -2.45 21.32
C ALA A 72 -15.50 -1.04 20.83
N GLY A 73 -15.27 -0.89 19.55
CA GLY A 73 -14.82 0.35 18.93
C GLY A 73 -13.34 0.69 19.14
N ARG A 74 -12.60 -0.08 19.93
CA ARG A 74 -11.16 0.10 20.08
C ARG A 74 -10.40 -0.70 19.03
N GLN A 75 -9.29 -0.12 18.54
CA GLN A 75 -8.37 -0.83 17.69
C GLN A 75 -7.57 -1.83 18.53
N VAL A 76 -7.80 -3.12 18.30
CA VAL A 76 -7.20 -4.21 19.07
C VAL A 76 -5.96 -4.80 18.39
N ALA A 77 -5.83 -4.62 17.08
CA ALA A 77 -4.70 -5.10 16.32
C ALA A 77 -4.45 -4.22 15.09
N THR A 78 -3.25 -4.33 14.53
CA THR A 78 -2.89 -3.77 13.23
C THR A 78 -2.35 -4.87 12.34
N VAL A 79 -2.67 -4.82 11.06
CA VAL A 79 -2.22 -5.80 10.07
C VAL A 79 -1.44 -5.08 8.99
N SER A 80 -0.22 -5.55 8.70
CA SER A 80 0.61 -5.04 7.61
C SER A 80 0.07 -5.49 6.25
N ALA A 81 0.49 -4.81 5.15
CA ALA A 81 0.17 -5.29 3.82
C ALA A 81 0.72 -6.69 3.56
N HIS A 82 1.90 -6.98 4.11
CA HIS A 82 2.55 -8.29 3.94
C HIS A 82 1.72 -9.43 4.55
N GLU A 83 1.07 -9.21 5.69
CA GLU A 83 0.22 -10.20 6.36
C GLU A 83 -1.18 -10.28 5.74
N ALA A 84 -1.78 -9.12 5.41
CA ALA A 84 -3.13 -9.05 4.88
C ALA A 84 -3.23 -9.49 3.41
N LEU A 85 -2.14 -9.37 2.64
CA LEU A 85 -2.14 -9.43 1.18
C LEU A 85 -1.06 -10.38 0.67
N LYS A 86 -1.18 -11.67 0.95
CA LYS A 86 -0.18 -12.68 0.56
C LYS A 86 0.16 -12.64 -0.94
N ASP A 87 -0.83 -12.35 -1.80
CA ASP A 87 -0.65 -12.35 -3.26
C ASP A 87 -0.24 -10.99 -3.82
N LEU A 88 -0.70 -9.88 -3.25
CA LEU A 88 -0.42 -8.52 -3.74
C LEU A 88 0.87 -7.91 -3.17
N SER A 89 1.26 -8.33 -1.99
CA SER A 89 2.49 -7.85 -1.34
C SER A 89 3.74 -8.11 -2.19
N PRO A 90 3.99 -9.34 -2.71
CA PRO A 90 5.13 -9.58 -3.58
C PRO A 90 5.05 -8.77 -4.89
N LEU A 91 3.85 -8.57 -5.45
CA LEU A 91 3.68 -7.75 -6.65
C LEU A 91 4.11 -6.31 -6.41
N LEU A 92 3.68 -5.69 -5.31
CA LEU A 92 4.08 -4.32 -4.95
C LEU A 92 5.58 -4.20 -4.72
N LEU A 93 6.19 -5.20 -4.06
CA LEU A 93 7.65 -5.24 -3.85
C LEU A 93 8.40 -5.39 -5.18
N ILE A 94 7.92 -6.20 -6.11
CA ILE A 94 8.51 -6.35 -7.45
C ILE A 94 8.40 -5.02 -8.21
N LEU A 95 7.22 -4.37 -8.22
CA LEU A 95 7.05 -3.08 -8.88
C LEU A 95 7.96 -2.00 -8.27
N ALA A 96 8.05 -1.94 -6.94
CA ALA A 96 8.97 -1.04 -6.24
C ALA A 96 10.43 -1.35 -6.58
N GLY A 97 10.82 -2.63 -6.61
CA GLY A 97 12.16 -3.07 -6.99
C GLY A 97 12.53 -2.68 -8.42
N ILE A 98 11.61 -2.90 -9.37
CA ILE A 98 11.81 -2.50 -10.78
C ILE A 98 11.97 -0.98 -10.89
N ALA A 99 11.09 -0.19 -10.25
CA ALA A 99 11.17 1.27 -10.27
C ALA A 99 12.47 1.78 -9.64
N LEU A 100 12.88 1.20 -8.50
CA LEU A 100 14.12 1.55 -7.82
C LEU A 100 15.34 1.24 -8.69
N LEU A 101 15.44 0.01 -9.19
CA LEU A 101 16.55 -0.43 -10.02
C LEU A 101 16.66 0.39 -11.31
N ALA A 102 15.53 0.60 -12.01
CA ALA A 102 15.50 1.41 -13.22
C ALA A 102 15.96 2.85 -12.95
N SER A 103 15.53 3.45 -11.84
CA SER A 103 15.92 4.80 -11.45
C SER A 103 17.43 4.90 -11.12
N LEU A 104 17.97 3.92 -10.37
CA LEU A 104 19.38 3.87 -10.00
C LEU A 104 20.29 3.64 -11.21
N LEU A 105 19.93 2.73 -12.13
CA LEU A 105 20.68 2.49 -13.37
C LEU A 105 20.76 3.77 -14.24
N ARG A 106 19.65 4.52 -14.30
CA ARG A 106 19.62 5.81 -15.00
C ARG A 106 20.51 6.85 -14.33
N LEU A 107 20.50 6.94 -13.00
CA LEU A 107 21.39 7.83 -12.24
C LEU A 107 22.87 7.46 -12.44
N ALA A 108 23.20 6.17 -12.53
CA ALA A 108 24.55 5.68 -12.80
C ALA A 108 25.01 5.88 -14.23
N GLY A 109 24.17 6.41 -15.14
CA GLY A 109 24.51 6.63 -16.54
C GLY A 109 24.47 5.37 -17.43
N ILE A 110 24.04 4.22 -16.87
CA ILE A 110 23.96 2.90 -17.56
C ILE A 110 22.64 2.78 -18.35
N GLY A 111 22.02 3.89 -18.66
CA GLY A 111 20.65 3.96 -19.20
C GLY A 111 20.46 3.53 -20.65
N GLY A 112 21.50 3.10 -21.37
CA GLY A 112 21.40 2.66 -22.78
C GLY A 112 20.65 1.34 -22.99
N LEU A 113 20.50 0.52 -21.96
CA LEU A 113 19.86 -0.81 -22.04
C LEU A 113 18.32 -0.78 -21.95
N LEU A 114 17.74 0.34 -21.50
CA LEU A 114 16.29 0.49 -21.33
C LEU A 114 15.82 1.68 -22.19
N GLU A 115 15.38 1.41 -23.40
CA GLU A 115 14.97 2.43 -24.40
C GLU A 115 13.70 3.23 -24.03
N GLY A 116 13.15 3.12 -22.85
CA GLY A 116 11.86 3.74 -22.49
C GLY A 116 11.89 5.00 -21.63
N GLY A 117 13.05 5.39 -21.12
CA GLY A 117 13.19 6.63 -20.33
C GLY A 117 12.27 6.72 -19.10
N GLY A 118 11.97 7.97 -18.70
CA GLY A 118 11.11 8.26 -17.55
C GLY A 118 9.66 7.75 -17.69
N GLY A 119 9.17 7.61 -18.92
CA GLY A 119 7.80 7.14 -19.17
C GLY A 119 7.54 5.71 -18.66
N GLN A 120 8.50 4.81 -18.78
CA GLN A 120 8.36 3.44 -18.24
C GLN A 120 8.30 3.44 -16.72
N ILE A 121 9.11 4.27 -16.06
CA ILE A 121 9.08 4.41 -14.60
C ILE A 121 7.71 4.96 -14.14
N ALA A 122 7.17 5.94 -14.88
CA ALA A 122 5.84 6.47 -14.60
C ALA A 122 4.74 5.41 -14.76
N LEU A 123 4.83 4.52 -15.77
CA LEU A 123 3.89 3.41 -15.95
C LEU A 123 3.94 2.42 -14.78
N VAL A 124 5.13 2.04 -14.33
CA VAL A 124 5.31 1.17 -13.16
C VAL A 124 4.71 1.81 -11.90
N GLY A 125 4.97 3.10 -11.68
CA GLY A 125 4.38 3.87 -10.58
C GLY A 125 2.86 3.93 -10.65
N SER A 126 2.30 4.12 -11.87
CA SER A 126 0.84 4.13 -12.09
C SER A 126 0.21 2.78 -11.79
N ALA A 127 0.84 1.68 -12.20
CA ALA A 127 0.39 0.33 -11.86
C ALA A 127 0.38 0.10 -10.34
N ALA A 128 1.45 0.51 -9.64
CA ALA A 128 1.52 0.43 -8.19
C ALA A 128 0.42 1.28 -7.52
N ALA A 129 0.21 2.51 -7.99
CA ALA A 129 -0.85 3.39 -7.48
C ALA A 129 -2.25 2.78 -7.65
N LEU A 130 -2.54 2.19 -8.81
CA LEU A 130 -3.80 1.50 -9.07
C LEU A 130 -4.00 0.29 -8.14
N CYS A 131 -2.96 -0.49 -7.88
CA CYS A 131 -3.02 -1.61 -6.94
C CYS A 131 -3.34 -1.12 -5.51
N VAL A 132 -2.70 -0.04 -5.06
CA VAL A 132 -2.95 0.56 -3.74
C VAL A 132 -4.37 1.11 -3.66
N LEU A 133 -4.83 1.88 -4.67
CA LEU A 133 -6.19 2.43 -4.73
C LEU A 133 -7.25 1.33 -4.75
N PHE A 134 -7.05 0.28 -5.54
CA PHE A 134 -7.95 -0.87 -5.56
C PHE A 134 -8.08 -1.49 -4.17
N ARG A 135 -6.98 -1.56 -3.43
CA ARG A 135 -6.96 -2.12 -2.07
C ARG A 135 -7.60 -1.21 -1.02
N MET A 136 -7.55 0.10 -1.23
CA MET A 136 -8.31 1.06 -0.40
C MET A 136 -9.83 0.89 -0.58
N LEU A 137 -10.27 0.61 -1.82
CA LEU A 137 -11.68 0.43 -2.15
C LEU A 137 -12.23 -0.96 -1.78
N SER A 138 -11.37 -1.99 -1.78
CA SER A 138 -11.72 -3.37 -1.49
C SER A 138 -10.82 -3.96 -0.40
N PRO A 139 -11.02 -3.59 0.87
CA PRO A 139 -10.26 -4.14 1.97
C PRO A 139 -10.54 -5.64 2.13
N PRO A 140 -9.53 -6.47 2.45
CA PRO A 140 -9.73 -7.89 2.66
C PRO A 140 -10.57 -8.14 3.91
N GLY A 141 -11.53 -9.08 3.84
CA GLY A 141 -12.32 -9.47 5.03
C GLY A 141 -13.45 -8.51 5.44
N ALA A 142 -13.85 -7.57 4.56
CA ALA A 142 -14.91 -6.58 4.83
C ALA A 142 -16.30 -7.19 5.12
N GLN A 143 -16.46 -8.51 5.09
CA GLN A 143 -17.76 -9.19 5.26
C GLN A 143 -17.95 -9.88 6.62
N ILE A 144 -17.07 -9.69 7.57
CA ILE A 144 -17.23 -10.27 8.91
C ILE A 144 -17.88 -9.21 9.80
N ASN A 145 -19.16 -9.37 10.12
CA ASN A 145 -19.94 -8.46 10.99
C ASN A 145 -19.33 -8.24 12.38
N LEU A 146 -18.40 -9.11 12.78
CA LEU A 146 -17.74 -9.08 14.10
C LEU A 146 -16.60 -8.07 14.19
N VAL A 147 -15.98 -7.72 13.04
CA VAL A 147 -14.75 -6.93 13.00
C VAL A 147 -14.87 -5.83 11.94
N SER A 148 -14.49 -4.63 12.28
CA SER A 148 -14.32 -3.53 11.32
C SER A 148 -12.85 -3.30 11.01
N LEU A 149 -12.57 -3.08 9.72
CA LEU A 149 -11.24 -2.70 9.24
C LEU A 149 -11.22 -1.20 8.98
N SER A 150 -10.29 -0.50 9.60
CA SER A 150 -9.98 0.91 9.33
C SER A 150 -8.68 1.03 8.55
N LEU A 151 -8.61 2.02 7.64
CA LEU A 151 -7.37 2.30 6.92
C LEU A 151 -6.36 2.93 7.89
N SER A 152 -5.13 2.40 7.88
CA SER A 152 -4.04 2.90 8.68
C SER A 152 -3.05 3.70 7.82
N TRP A 153 -2.10 4.36 8.45
CA TRP A 153 -1.19 5.31 7.81
C TRP A 153 -0.25 4.68 6.75
N GLY A 154 0.05 3.37 6.86
CA GLY A 154 0.92 2.66 5.91
C GLY A 154 0.41 2.70 4.47
N ILE A 155 -0.90 2.61 4.25
CA ILE A 155 -1.49 2.66 2.90
C ILE A 155 -1.36 4.06 2.27
N TRP A 156 -1.42 5.13 3.09
CA TRP A 156 -1.19 6.49 2.62
C TRP A 156 0.26 6.73 2.21
N LEU A 157 1.22 6.15 2.94
CA LEU A 157 2.62 6.18 2.55
C LEU A 157 2.87 5.40 1.25
N ALA A 158 2.20 4.26 1.07
CA ALA A 158 2.26 3.52 -0.19
C ALA A 158 1.78 4.37 -1.37
N LEU A 159 0.67 5.08 -1.19
CA LEU A 159 0.11 5.95 -2.22
C LEU A 159 1.06 7.13 -2.54
N LEU A 160 1.63 7.75 -1.50
CA LEU A 160 2.63 8.82 -1.67
C LEU A 160 3.88 8.32 -2.39
N GLY A 161 4.38 7.12 -2.03
CA GLY A 161 5.50 6.49 -2.71
C GLY A 161 5.22 6.24 -4.19
N ALA A 162 4.06 5.68 -4.50
CA ALA A 162 3.63 5.44 -5.88
C ALA A 162 3.48 6.75 -6.67
N ALA A 163 2.88 7.79 -6.07
CA ALA A 163 2.75 9.11 -6.68
C ALA A 163 4.12 9.76 -6.96
N ALA A 164 5.10 9.59 -6.05
CA ALA A 164 6.46 10.08 -6.25
C ALA A 164 7.18 9.34 -7.40
N ILE A 165 6.95 8.03 -7.59
CA ILE A 165 7.46 7.28 -8.75
C ILE A 165 6.86 7.84 -10.04
N VAL A 166 5.55 8.06 -10.10
CA VAL A 166 4.86 8.63 -11.27
C VAL A 166 5.40 10.02 -11.57
N GLY A 167 5.41 10.91 -10.58
CA GLY A 167 5.87 12.29 -10.72
C GLY A 167 7.33 12.37 -11.18
N GLY A 168 8.22 11.58 -10.55
CA GLY A 168 9.62 11.49 -10.93
C GLY A 168 9.82 10.96 -12.34
N GLY A 169 9.06 9.93 -12.73
CA GLY A 169 9.07 9.38 -14.09
C GLY A 169 8.62 10.41 -15.15
N LEU A 170 7.53 11.13 -14.88
CA LEU A 170 7.00 12.17 -15.79
C LEU A 170 7.96 13.35 -15.94
N LEU A 171 8.56 13.81 -14.82
CA LEU A 171 9.56 14.88 -14.85
C LEU A 171 10.77 14.50 -15.72
N SER A 172 11.22 13.25 -15.61
CA SER A 172 12.32 12.75 -16.43
C SER A 172 11.94 12.60 -17.90
N ALA A 173 10.71 12.17 -18.19
CA ALA A 173 10.21 12.00 -19.57
C ALA A 173 10.04 13.34 -20.28
N SER A 174 9.49 14.36 -19.63
CA SER A 174 9.23 15.68 -20.22
C SER A 174 10.50 16.40 -20.67
N ASN A 175 11.63 16.17 -19.99
CA ASN A 175 12.91 16.75 -20.36
C ASN A 175 13.56 16.06 -21.57
N GLN A 176 13.27 14.76 -21.79
CA GLN A 176 13.78 14.03 -22.95
C GLN A 176 13.08 14.43 -24.26
N THR A 177 11.79 14.74 -24.22
CA THR A 177 11.04 15.19 -25.40
C THR A 177 11.47 16.56 -25.87
N ARG A 178 11.89 17.45 -24.98
CA ARG A 178 12.40 18.79 -25.33
C ARG A 178 13.76 18.76 -26.07
N ARG A 179 14.53 17.68 -25.94
CA ARG A 179 15.87 17.54 -26.58
C ARG A 179 15.83 16.87 -27.93
N ARG A 180 14.70 16.35 -28.43
CA ARG A 180 14.64 15.85 -29.81
C ARG A 180 14.76 17.06 -30.77
N PRO A 181 15.83 17.16 -31.57
CA PRO A 181 15.91 18.18 -32.59
C PRO A 181 14.70 18.03 -33.52
N ALA A 182 14.13 19.15 -33.94
CA ALA A 182 13.10 19.11 -34.97
C ALA A 182 13.69 18.37 -36.20
N PRO A 183 12.90 17.47 -36.84
CA PRO A 183 13.36 16.80 -38.05
C PRO A 183 13.74 17.88 -39.04
N SER A 184 15.04 17.89 -39.46
CA SER A 184 15.49 18.78 -40.50
C SER A 184 14.85 18.32 -41.80
N TYR A 185 13.78 18.96 -42.19
CA TYR A 185 13.25 18.85 -43.55
C TYR A 185 14.28 19.51 -44.49
N GLY A 186 15.27 18.75 -44.91
CA GLY A 186 16.11 19.16 -46.02
C GLY A 186 15.26 19.36 -47.28
N PRO A 187 15.53 20.36 -48.12
CA PRO A 187 14.82 20.53 -49.39
C PRO A 187 15.00 19.26 -50.20
N GLN A 188 13.89 18.60 -50.56
CA GLN A 188 13.89 17.52 -51.55
C GLN A 188 14.12 18.18 -52.91
N THR A 189 15.35 18.15 -53.42
CA THR A 189 15.67 18.47 -54.80
C THR A 189 15.52 17.25 -55.69
#